data_fcb7be8765a3bc1cf122e5bff862888e
#
_entry.id   fcb7be8765a3bc1cf122e5bff862888e
#
_cell.length_a   1.000
_cell.length_b   1.000
_cell.length_c   1.000
_cell.angle_alpha   90.00
_cell.angle_beta   90.00
_cell.angle_gamma   90.00
#
_symmetry.space_group_name_H-M   'P 1'
#
loop_
_entity.id
_entity.type
_entity.pdbx_description
1 polymer ?
#
loop_
_entity_poly.entity_id
_entity_poly.type
_entity_poly.pdbx_seq_one_letter_code
_entity_poly.pdbx_strand_id
1 'polypeptide(L)'
;GIHAEPWDKYISIASGSVFGAWVDLRPGDSFGQVYTTILDPSKAIYVPRGVGNSFQALEDDTVYTYLVNAHWSLEQKKTYTFVNLADPDLHIQWPIPLEDSERSEADLHHPMLKDAKPMAPRRTMVTGCNGQLGRAIRSYVDAHGLEGFEFNDIDTFDFSDPAQYDRFDWSLYGTVINAGAYTAVDKAETAEGRALAWKANAQGPALLARVCAEHNITLVHVSSDYVFDGSRELHDEAEAFAPLGVYGQSKAAGDIAVTNCPRHYILRSS
;
A
#
# COMPACT_ATOMS: atom_id res chain seq x y z
N GLY A 1 -15.81 15.67 -13.34
CA GLY A 1 -16.36 14.73 -12.35
C GLY A 1 -15.58 14.74 -11.05
N ILE A 2 -16.11 14.11 -10.04
CA ILE A 2 -15.38 13.81 -8.81
C ILE A 2 -14.72 12.45 -9.02
N HIS A 3 -13.37 12.41 -9.03
CA HIS A 3 -12.61 11.22 -9.39
C HIS A 3 -11.76 10.77 -8.20
N ALA A 4 -12.08 9.63 -7.59
CA ALA A 4 -11.18 8.94 -6.67
C ALA A 4 -10.30 7.97 -7.45
N GLU A 5 -9.01 8.13 -7.32
CA GLU A 5 -7.99 7.40 -8.06
C GLU A 5 -7.20 6.48 -7.11
N PRO A 6 -6.55 5.42 -7.62
CA PRO A 6 -5.86 4.43 -6.80
C PRO A 6 -4.50 4.89 -6.26
N TRP A 7 -4.23 6.19 -6.23
CA TRP A 7 -2.98 6.81 -5.74
C TRP A 7 -3.24 8.05 -4.92
N ASP A 8 -2.22 8.49 -4.21
CA ASP A 8 -2.22 9.74 -3.47
C ASP A 8 -1.84 10.90 -4.40
N LYS A 9 -2.36 12.09 -4.11
CA LYS A 9 -2.02 13.33 -4.83
C LYS A 9 -1.53 14.40 -3.87
N TYR A 10 -0.53 15.15 -4.29
CA TYR A 10 -0.16 16.41 -3.69
C TYR A 10 -0.46 17.54 -4.67
N ILE A 11 -1.47 18.33 -4.37
CA ILE A 11 -2.04 19.34 -5.26
C ILE A 11 -1.58 20.71 -4.83
N SER A 12 -1.16 21.54 -5.79
CA SER A 12 -0.79 22.94 -5.61
C SER A 12 -1.22 23.78 -6.81
N ILE A 13 -1.34 25.09 -6.59
CA ILE A 13 -1.69 26.06 -7.63
C ILE A 13 -0.42 26.87 -7.93
N ALA A 14 0.01 26.86 -9.19
CA ALA A 14 1.19 27.64 -9.60
C ALA A 14 0.83 29.09 -9.95
N SER A 15 -0.38 29.33 -10.49
CA SER A 15 -0.96 30.68 -10.68
C SER A 15 -2.48 30.60 -10.67
N GLY A 16 -3.15 31.71 -10.36
CA GLY A 16 -4.59 31.79 -10.26
C GLY A 16 -5.16 31.16 -9.00
N SER A 17 -6.44 30.82 -9.02
CA SER A 17 -7.12 30.19 -7.89
C SER A 17 -8.18 29.20 -8.35
N VAL A 18 -8.44 28.20 -7.50
CA VAL A 18 -9.50 27.20 -7.72
C VAL A 18 -10.36 27.03 -6.47
N PHE A 19 -11.64 26.78 -6.68
CA PHE A 19 -12.48 26.14 -5.67
C PHE A 19 -12.31 24.64 -5.80
N GLY A 20 -11.73 24.00 -4.78
CA GLY A 20 -11.54 22.55 -4.72
C GLY A 20 -12.63 21.89 -3.89
N ALA A 21 -13.10 20.73 -4.34
CA ALA A 21 -14.02 19.88 -3.61
C ALA A 21 -13.50 18.43 -3.57
N TRP A 22 -13.39 17.89 -2.37
CA TRP A 22 -12.93 16.53 -2.12
C TRP A 22 -13.99 15.75 -1.39
N VAL A 23 -14.23 14.52 -1.86
CA VAL A 23 -15.27 13.63 -1.32
C VAL A 23 -14.63 12.33 -0.89
N ASP A 24 -14.81 11.92 0.35
CA ASP A 24 -14.32 10.62 0.81
C ASP A 24 -15.15 9.49 0.17
N LEU A 25 -14.53 8.73 -0.72
CA LEU A 25 -15.14 7.59 -1.42
C LEU A 25 -14.54 6.25 -0.95
N ARG A 26 -13.88 6.23 0.21
CA ARG A 26 -13.42 5.00 0.87
C ARG A 26 -14.55 4.36 1.66
N PRO A 27 -14.59 3.02 1.79
CA PRO A 27 -15.61 2.37 2.62
C PRO A 27 -15.45 2.77 4.09
N GLY A 28 -16.57 2.96 4.79
CA GLY A 28 -16.62 3.31 6.21
C GLY A 28 -17.52 4.51 6.50
N ASP A 29 -17.52 4.98 7.74
CA ASP A 29 -18.43 6.03 8.26
C ASP A 29 -18.21 7.40 7.61
N SER A 30 -17.07 7.62 6.98
CA SER A 30 -16.74 8.86 6.27
C SER A 30 -17.14 8.87 4.79
N PHE A 31 -17.70 7.75 4.27
CA PHE A 31 -18.12 7.69 2.87
C PHE A 31 -19.12 8.82 2.55
N GLY A 32 -18.81 9.62 1.52
CA GLY A 32 -19.60 10.77 1.11
C GLY A 32 -19.32 12.07 1.86
N GLN A 33 -18.45 12.07 2.89
CA GLN A 33 -18.05 13.31 3.54
C GLN A 33 -17.31 14.24 2.56
N VAL A 34 -17.64 15.52 2.60
CA VAL A 34 -17.13 16.54 1.69
C VAL A 34 -16.27 17.55 2.41
N TYR A 35 -15.13 17.87 1.82
CA TYR A 35 -14.32 19.02 2.21
C TYR A 35 -14.15 19.95 1.02
N THR A 36 -14.37 21.25 1.21
CA THR A 36 -14.19 22.27 0.18
C THR A 36 -13.32 23.41 0.67
N THR A 37 -12.51 23.96 -0.20
CA THR A 37 -11.72 25.17 0.08
C THR A 37 -11.27 25.85 -1.21
N ILE A 38 -10.89 27.12 -1.11
CA ILE A 38 -10.18 27.82 -2.19
C ILE A 38 -8.68 27.57 -2.02
N LEU A 39 -8.07 27.07 -3.10
CA LEU A 39 -6.63 26.96 -3.23
C LEU A 39 -6.10 28.06 -4.13
N ASP A 40 -5.01 28.65 -3.71
CA ASP A 40 -4.20 29.65 -4.39
C ASP A 40 -2.71 29.29 -4.24
N PRO A 41 -1.75 30.02 -4.80
CA PRO A 41 -0.32 29.68 -4.69
C PRO A 41 0.25 29.59 -3.28
N SER A 42 -0.46 30.07 -2.27
CA SER A 42 -0.05 29.99 -0.86
C SER A 42 -0.40 28.67 -0.17
N LYS A 43 -1.17 27.80 -0.85
CA LYS A 43 -1.75 26.57 -0.26
C LYS A 43 -1.48 25.35 -1.12
N ALA A 44 -1.35 24.23 -0.44
CA ALA A 44 -1.33 22.92 -1.07
C ALA A 44 -2.19 21.94 -0.25
N ILE A 45 -2.67 20.88 -0.89
CA ILE A 45 -3.46 19.84 -0.24
C ILE A 45 -2.95 18.46 -0.61
N TYR A 46 -2.87 17.59 0.38
CA TYR A 46 -2.62 16.16 0.18
C TYR A 46 -3.96 15.42 0.14
N VAL A 47 -4.17 14.69 -0.94
CA VAL A 47 -5.39 13.93 -1.20
C VAL A 47 -5.02 12.45 -1.20
N PRO A 48 -5.38 11.68 -0.15
CA PRO A 48 -5.08 10.27 -0.10
C PRO A 48 -5.90 9.48 -1.13
N ARG A 49 -5.39 8.31 -1.49
CA ARG A 49 -6.09 7.33 -2.32
C ARG A 49 -7.53 7.12 -1.84
N GLY A 50 -8.47 7.09 -2.78
CA GLY A 50 -9.89 6.87 -2.50
C GLY A 50 -10.67 8.11 -2.09
N VAL A 51 -10.00 9.25 -1.95
CA VAL A 51 -10.67 10.55 -1.84
C VAL A 51 -10.86 11.12 -3.24
N GLY A 52 -12.11 11.34 -3.62
CA GLY A 52 -12.49 11.94 -4.89
C GLY A 52 -12.05 13.39 -4.96
N ASN A 53 -11.46 13.78 -6.07
CA ASN A 53 -10.95 15.12 -6.32
C ASN A 53 -11.70 15.78 -7.46
N SER A 54 -12.07 17.05 -7.27
CA SER A 54 -12.64 17.92 -8.30
C SER A 54 -12.33 19.38 -8.01
N PHE A 55 -12.39 20.23 -9.03
CA PHE A 55 -12.17 21.66 -8.86
C PHE A 55 -12.89 22.48 -9.94
N GLN A 56 -13.12 23.77 -9.65
CA GLN A 56 -13.44 24.81 -10.62
C GLN A 56 -12.33 25.86 -10.60
N ALA A 57 -11.82 26.24 -11.78
CA ALA A 57 -10.95 27.41 -11.92
C ALA A 57 -11.78 28.66 -11.71
N LEU A 58 -11.30 29.60 -10.89
CA LEU A 58 -11.96 30.85 -10.55
C LEU A 58 -11.38 32.05 -11.31
N GLU A 59 -10.24 31.85 -11.96
CA GLU A 59 -9.50 32.86 -12.70
C GLU A 59 -9.02 32.29 -14.03
N ASP A 60 -8.91 33.15 -15.05
CA ASP A 60 -8.27 32.79 -16.31
C ASP A 60 -6.78 32.46 -16.11
N ASP A 61 -6.21 31.62 -16.96
CA ASP A 61 -4.82 31.19 -16.90
C ASP A 61 -4.41 30.53 -15.57
N THR A 62 -5.37 29.94 -14.85
CA THR A 62 -5.10 29.17 -13.64
C THR A 62 -4.28 27.91 -13.97
N VAL A 63 -3.16 27.74 -13.28
CA VAL A 63 -2.29 26.56 -13.43
C VAL A 63 -2.45 25.65 -12.21
N TYR A 64 -3.15 24.55 -12.41
CA TYR A 64 -3.39 23.49 -11.43
C TYR A 64 -2.35 22.38 -11.61
N THR A 65 -1.55 22.11 -10.58
CA THR A 65 -0.51 21.09 -10.62
C THR A 65 -0.75 20.02 -9.56
N TYR A 66 -0.37 18.79 -9.86
CA TYR A 66 -0.39 17.71 -8.87
C TYR A 66 0.73 16.70 -9.10
N LEU A 67 1.32 16.25 -8.01
CA LEU A 67 2.23 15.13 -7.98
C LEU A 67 1.46 13.88 -7.57
N VAL A 68 1.77 12.75 -8.16
CA VAL A 68 1.16 11.45 -7.85
C VAL A 68 2.25 10.42 -7.57
N ASN A 69 1.94 9.42 -6.73
CA ASN A 69 2.86 8.34 -6.39
C ASN A 69 2.67 7.07 -7.23
N ALA A 70 1.96 7.16 -8.35
CA ALA A 70 1.83 6.09 -9.32
C ALA A 70 1.61 6.65 -10.74
N HIS A 71 1.92 5.86 -11.76
CA HIS A 71 1.68 6.25 -13.15
C HIS A 71 0.26 5.91 -13.59
N TRP A 72 -0.32 6.81 -14.39
CA TRP A 72 -1.62 6.57 -15.01
C TRP A 72 -1.54 5.44 -16.06
N SER A 73 -2.57 4.57 -16.07
CA SER A 73 -2.80 3.61 -17.14
C SER A 73 -4.30 3.38 -17.36
N LEU A 74 -4.65 2.88 -18.56
CA LEU A 74 -6.04 2.52 -18.87
C LEU A 74 -6.58 1.42 -17.94
N GLU A 75 -5.74 0.49 -17.52
CA GLU A 75 -6.11 -0.56 -16.57
C GLU A 75 -6.44 0.03 -15.19
N GLN A 76 -5.61 0.94 -14.71
CA GLN A 76 -5.86 1.60 -13.43
C GLN A 76 -7.12 2.47 -13.46
N LYS A 77 -7.44 3.09 -14.61
CA LYS A 77 -8.69 3.86 -14.76
C LYS A 77 -9.94 3.01 -14.50
N LYS A 78 -9.90 1.70 -14.73
CA LYS A 78 -11.01 0.78 -14.43
C LYS A 78 -11.27 0.62 -12.92
N THR A 79 -10.31 0.97 -12.09
CA THR A 79 -10.41 0.89 -10.63
C THR A 79 -10.85 2.20 -9.98
N TYR A 80 -11.07 3.26 -10.76
CA TYR A 80 -11.51 4.55 -10.24
C TYR A 80 -12.94 4.45 -9.71
N THR A 81 -13.22 5.27 -8.71
CA THR A 81 -14.57 5.58 -8.29
C THR A 81 -14.90 7.00 -8.77
N PHE A 82 -16.06 7.13 -9.41
CA PHE A 82 -16.55 8.39 -9.92
C PHE A 82 -17.85 8.77 -9.24
N VAL A 83 -18.06 10.07 -9.01
CA VAL A 83 -19.33 10.62 -8.55
C VAL A 83 -19.66 11.86 -9.35
N ASN A 84 -20.96 12.07 -9.59
CA ASN A 84 -21.47 13.21 -10.34
C ASN A 84 -21.27 14.51 -9.54
N LEU A 85 -20.81 15.55 -10.21
CA LEU A 85 -20.62 16.90 -9.62
C LEU A 85 -21.93 17.53 -9.15
N ALA A 86 -23.05 17.16 -9.80
CA ALA A 86 -24.37 17.69 -9.51
C ALA A 86 -25.15 16.88 -8.46
N ASP A 87 -24.48 15.95 -7.75
CA ASP A 87 -25.13 15.13 -6.73
C ASP A 87 -25.61 16.00 -5.56
N PRO A 88 -26.94 16.08 -5.31
CA PRO A 88 -27.48 16.91 -4.25
C PRO A 88 -27.08 16.44 -2.84
N ASP A 89 -26.79 15.17 -2.65
CA ASP A 89 -26.42 14.59 -1.36
C ASP A 89 -25.03 15.05 -0.89
N LEU A 90 -24.19 15.54 -1.82
CA LEU A 90 -22.87 16.08 -1.50
C LEU A 90 -22.93 17.53 -0.98
N HIS A 91 -24.02 18.25 -1.21
CA HIS A 91 -24.22 19.64 -0.76
C HIS A 91 -23.07 20.60 -1.14
N ILE A 92 -22.36 20.34 -2.25
CA ILE A 92 -21.26 21.19 -2.71
C ILE A 92 -21.82 22.50 -3.28
N GLN A 93 -21.42 23.63 -2.71
CA GLN A 93 -21.81 24.95 -3.16
C GLN A 93 -20.79 25.45 -4.21
N TRP A 94 -20.99 25.05 -5.47
CA TRP A 94 -20.13 25.46 -6.57
C TRP A 94 -20.20 26.97 -6.81
N PRO A 95 -19.07 27.72 -6.78
CA PRO A 95 -19.08 29.17 -7.02
C PRO A 95 -19.61 29.58 -8.39
N ILE A 96 -19.30 28.78 -9.42
CA ILE A 96 -19.83 28.93 -10.77
C ILE A 96 -20.92 27.87 -10.93
N PRO A 97 -22.15 28.26 -11.34
CA PRO A 97 -23.20 27.29 -11.63
C PRO A 97 -22.71 26.18 -12.57
N LEU A 98 -23.09 24.95 -12.28
CA LEU A 98 -22.59 23.82 -13.08
C LEU A 98 -23.02 23.90 -14.54
N GLU A 99 -24.17 24.49 -14.85
CA GLU A 99 -24.67 24.75 -16.20
C GLU A 99 -23.78 25.71 -17.00
N ASP A 100 -23.08 26.61 -16.29
CA ASP A 100 -22.17 27.59 -16.88
C ASP A 100 -20.71 27.08 -16.90
N SER A 101 -20.46 25.91 -16.34
CA SER A 101 -19.13 25.32 -16.25
C SER A 101 -18.82 24.39 -17.42
N GLU A 102 -17.60 24.45 -17.95
CA GLU A 102 -17.13 23.50 -18.94
C GLU A 102 -16.94 22.11 -18.30
N ARG A 103 -17.63 21.11 -18.83
CA ARG A 103 -17.61 19.73 -18.34
C ARG A 103 -17.52 18.75 -19.50
N SER A 104 -16.81 17.64 -19.31
CA SER A 104 -16.79 16.57 -20.29
C SER A 104 -18.13 15.83 -20.32
N GLU A 105 -18.45 15.20 -21.44
CA GLU A 105 -19.66 14.35 -21.58
C GLU A 105 -19.67 13.23 -20.53
N ALA A 106 -18.50 12.66 -20.20
CA ALA A 106 -18.39 11.65 -19.17
C ALA A 106 -18.75 12.18 -17.77
N ASP A 107 -18.37 13.42 -17.46
CA ASP A 107 -18.66 14.05 -16.15
C ASP A 107 -20.15 14.28 -15.92
N LEU A 108 -20.93 14.45 -17.00
CA LEU A 108 -22.37 14.59 -16.93
C LEU A 108 -23.09 13.29 -16.53
N HIS A 109 -22.45 12.13 -16.79
CA HIS A 109 -23.07 10.81 -16.67
C HIS A 109 -22.47 9.94 -15.58
N HIS A 110 -21.61 10.50 -14.72
CA HIS A 110 -21.13 9.77 -13.56
C HIS A 110 -22.25 9.40 -12.59
N PRO A 111 -22.14 8.28 -11.86
CA PRO A 111 -23.16 7.84 -10.90
C PRO A 111 -23.34 8.86 -9.78
N MET A 112 -24.51 8.89 -9.17
CA MET A 112 -24.75 9.61 -7.92
C MET A 112 -24.07 8.85 -6.75
N LEU A 113 -23.83 9.51 -5.64
CA LEU A 113 -23.14 8.95 -4.46
C LEU A 113 -23.76 7.62 -4.00
N LYS A 114 -25.09 7.55 -3.94
CA LYS A 114 -25.86 6.37 -3.56
C LYS A 114 -25.62 5.14 -4.45
N ASP A 115 -25.22 5.37 -5.72
CA ASP A 115 -24.97 4.31 -6.71
C ASP A 115 -23.45 4.11 -6.93
N ALA A 116 -22.61 4.94 -6.33
CA ALA A 116 -21.16 4.86 -6.45
C ALA A 116 -20.62 3.70 -5.61
N LYS A 117 -19.69 2.95 -6.19
CA LYS A 117 -18.98 1.89 -5.44
C LYS A 117 -17.82 2.51 -4.68
N PRO A 118 -17.73 2.30 -3.35
CA PRO A 118 -16.55 2.74 -2.60
C PRO A 118 -15.26 2.19 -3.18
N MET A 119 -14.19 2.98 -3.17
CA MET A 119 -12.88 2.50 -3.60
C MET A 119 -12.34 1.48 -2.60
N ALA A 120 -12.22 0.23 -3.03
CA ALA A 120 -11.74 -0.85 -2.19
C ALA A 120 -10.38 -0.51 -1.55
N PRO A 121 -10.14 -0.84 -0.27
CA PRO A 121 -8.85 -0.65 0.37
C PRO A 121 -7.77 -1.49 -0.34
N ARG A 122 -6.51 -1.10 -0.16
CA ARG A 122 -5.40 -1.95 -0.60
C ARG A 122 -5.39 -3.24 0.21
N ARG A 123 -4.99 -4.33 -0.45
CA ARG A 123 -4.92 -5.67 0.15
C ARG A 123 -3.70 -5.83 1.05
N THR A 124 -3.78 -6.81 1.93
CA THR A 124 -2.64 -7.35 2.67
C THR A 124 -2.26 -8.70 2.09
N MET A 125 -1.04 -8.83 1.59
CA MET A 125 -0.48 -10.12 1.19
C MET A 125 0.20 -10.79 2.39
N VAL A 126 -0.05 -12.07 2.59
CA VAL A 126 0.64 -12.90 3.58
C VAL A 126 1.40 -13.98 2.84
N THR A 127 2.74 -14.02 2.97
CA THR A 127 3.58 -15.09 2.43
C THR A 127 3.84 -16.16 3.49
N GLY A 128 4.10 -17.40 3.06
CA GLY A 128 4.30 -18.53 3.99
C GLY A 128 3.03 -18.93 4.74
N CYS A 129 1.88 -18.83 4.06
CA CYS A 129 0.56 -19.01 4.68
C CYS A 129 0.31 -20.43 5.19
N ASN A 130 1.02 -21.46 4.70
CA ASN A 130 0.91 -22.83 5.14
C ASN A 130 1.82 -23.16 6.36
N GLY A 131 2.69 -22.22 6.73
CA GLY A 131 3.51 -22.29 7.95
C GLY A 131 2.66 -22.09 9.21
N GLN A 132 3.29 -22.27 10.38
CA GLN A 132 2.62 -22.16 11.67
C GLN A 132 1.99 -20.76 11.86
N LEU A 133 2.78 -19.71 11.68
CA LEU A 133 2.31 -18.33 11.83
C LEU A 133 1.31 -17.96 10.75
N GLY A 134 1.56 -18.32 9.48
CA GLY A 134 0.64 -18.02 8.38
C GLY A 134 -0.75 -18.61 8.59
N ARG A 135 -0.83 -19.85 9.10
CA ARG A 135 -2.11 -20.48 9.49
C ARG A 135 -2.78 -19.76 10.65
N ALA A 136 -2.02 -19.32 11.65
CA ALA A 136 -2.55 -18.55 12.77
C ALA A 136 -3.14 -17.20 12.30
N ILE A 137 -2.44 -16.50 11.43
CA ILE A 137 -2.93 -15.25 10.82
C ILE A 137 -4.23 -15.52 10.04
N ARG A 138 -4.27 -16.57 9.21
CA ARG A 138 -5.48 -16.93 8.46
C ARG A 138 -6.66 -17.20 9.40
N SER A 139 -6.43 -18.02 10.44
CA SER A 139 -7.49 -18.32 11.42
C SER A 139 -7.99 -17.07 12.13
N TYR A 140 -7.11 -16.14 12.44
CA TYR A 140 -7.49 -14.85 13.05
C TYR A 140 -8.33 -14.00 12.09
N VAL A 141 -7.90 -13.88 10.84
CA VAL A 141 -8.61 -13.14 9.78
C VAL A 141 -10.03 -13.71 9.59
N ASP A 142 -10.14 -15.04 9.46
CA ASP A 142 -11.41 -15.73 9.26
C ASP A 142 -12.34 -15.56 10.47
N ALA A 143 -11.81 -15.71 11.69
CA ALA A 143 -12.59 -15.59 12.93
C ALA A 143 -13.14 -14.17 13.17
N HIS A 144 -12.47 -13.13 12.63
CA HIS A 144 -12.88 -11.74 12.79
C HIS A 144 -13.55 -11.16 11.53
N GLY A 145 -13.77 -11.97 10.49
CA GLY A 145 -14.39 -11.53 9.24
C GLY A 145 -13.61 -10.41 8.54
N LEU A 146 -12.27 -10.40 8.66
CA LEU A 146 -11.44 -9.37 8.03
C LEU A 146 -11.30 -9.64 6.53
N GLU A 147 -11.53 -8.61 5.73
CA GLU A 147 -11.45 -8.70 4.27
C GLU A 147 -10.13 -8.13 3.72
N GLY A 148 -9.84 -8.39 2.45
CA GLY A 148 -8.70 -7.82 1.75
C GLY A 148 -7.37 -8.54 2.04
N PHE A 149 -7.38 -9.73 2.62
CA PHE A 149 -6.19 -10.56 2.79
C PHE A 149 -6.02 -11.54 1.63
N GLU A 150 -4.79 -11.67 1.16
CA GLU A 150 -4.39 -12.64 0.15
C GLU A 150 -3.25 -13.49 0.71
N PHE A 151 -3.45 -14.81 0.72
CA PHE A 151 -2.57 -15.77 1.36
C PHE A 151 -1.82 -16.58 0.32
N ASN A 152 -0.49 -16.44 0.31
CA ASN A 152 0.40 -17.09 -0.63
C ASN A 152 1.42 -17.99 0.08
N ASP A 153 1.81 -19.07 -0.59
CA ASP A 153 2.90 -19.95 -0.19
C ASP A 153 3.79 -20.25 -1.39
N ILE A 154 4.83 -21.05 -1.22
CA ILE A 154 5.84 -21.34 -2.24
C ILE A 154 5.27 -21.84 -3.57
N ASP A 155 4.14 -22.54 -3.55
CA ASP A 155 3.44 -23.06 -4.73
C ASP A 155 2.67 -21.97 -5.50
N THR A 156 2.23 -20.92 -4.83
CA THR A 156 1.51 -19.79 -5.44
C THR A 156 2.39 -18.56 -5.66
N PHE A 157 3.29 -18.28 -4.72
CA PHE A 157 4.28 -17.21 -4.78
C PHE A 157 5.55 -17.57 -4.03
N ASP A 158 6.56 -18.07 -4.73
CA ASP A 158 7.93 -18.16 -4.19
C ASP A 158 8.56 -16.76 -4.15
N PHE A 159 8.45 -16.08 -3.02
CA PHE A 159 8.99 -14.72 -2.85
C PHE A 159 10.51 -14.63 -2.96
N SER A 160 11.21 -15.76 -3.05
CA SER A 160 12.64 -15.82 -3.31
C SER A 160 13.00 -16.00 -4.80
N ASP A 161 11.99 -16.12 -5.67
CA ASP A 161 12.14 -16.20 -7.13
C ASP A 161 11.78 -14.85 -7.78
N PRO A 162 12.75 -14.09 -8.30
CA PRO A 162 12.47 -12.78 -8.90
C PRO A 162 11.54 -12.85 -10.11
N ALA A 163 11.46 -13.97 -10.83
CA ALA A 163 10.61 -14.12 -12.01
C ALA A 163 9.11 -14.15 -11.68
N GLN A 164 8.75 -14.35 -10.41
CA GLN A 164 7.35 -14.41 -10.00
C GLN A 164 6.75 -13.04 -9.67
N TYR A 165 7.58 -12.03 -9.47
CA TYR A 165 7.12 -10.70 -9.06
C TYR A 165 6.29 -9.99 -10.13
N ASP A 166 6.57 -10.20 -11.40
CA ASP A 166 5.83 -9.61 -12.53
C ASP A 166 4.39 -10.17 -12.68
N ARG A 167 4.04 -11.21 -11.93
CA ARG A 167 2.69 -11.81 -11.94
C ARG A 167 1.68 -11.02 -11.09
N PHE A 168 2.15 -10.08 -10.28
CA PHE A 168 1.32 -9.34 -9.34
C PHE A 168 1.22 -7.86 -9.73
N ASP A 169 0.03 -7.31 -9.62
CA ASP A 169 -0.16 -5.87 -9.62
C ASP A 169 0.07 -5.34 -8.19
N TRP A 170 1.30 -4.94 -7.90
CA TRP A 170 1.71 -4.46 -6.59
C TRP A 170 0.99 -3.20 -6.13
N SER A 171 0.38 -2.43 -7.03
CA SER A 171 -0.42 -1.25 -6.68
C SER A 171 -1.66 -1.58 -5.85
N LEU A 172 -2.13 -2.84 -5.91
CA LEU A 172 -3.26 -3.34 -5.15
C LEU A 172 -2.95 -3.62 -3.67
N TYR A 173 -1.66 -3.69 -3.30
CA TYR A 173 -1.24 -4.05 -1.95
C TYR A 173 -0.79 -2.83 -1.15
N GLY A 174 -1.23 -2.76 0.11
CA GLY A 174 -0.80 -1.75 1.08
C GLY A 174 0.15 -2.31 2.14
N THR A 175 0.09 -3.63 2.33
CA THR A 175 0.90 -4.34 3.33
C THR A 175 1.32 -5.71 2.78
N VAL A 176 2.55 -6.10 3.05
CA VAL A 176 3.04 -7.48 2.90
C VAL A 176 3.47 -7.98 4.27
N ILE A 177 2.91 -9.09 4.72
CA ILE A 177 3.34 -9.81 5.93
C ILE A 177 4.15 -11.02 5.47
N ASN A 178 5.46 -10.93 5.62
CA ASN A 178 6.35 -12.05 5.29
C ASN A 178 6.50 -12.98 6.51
N ALA A 179 5.67 -14.03 6.55
CA ALA A 179 5.75 -15.13 7.52
C ALA A 179 6.47 -16.37 6.95
N GLY A 180 6.94 -16.30 5.71
CA GLY A 180 7.69 -17.38 5.06
C GLY A 180 9.17 -17.35 5.40
N ALA A 181 9.76 -18.50 5.67
CA ALA A 181 11.16 -18.67 5.92
C ALA A 181 11.59 -20.14 5.71
N TYR A 182 12.88 -20.35 5.46
CA TYR A 182 13.51 -21.65 5.66
C TYR A 182 13.83 -21.80 7.16
N THR A 183 13.26 -22.80 7.81
CA THR A 183 13.29 -22.95 9.28
C THR A 183 14.03 -24.20 9.77
N ALA A 184 14.59 -25.00 8.87
CA ALA A 184 15.32 -26.23 9.26
C ALA A 184 16.76 -25.88 9.69
N VAL A 185 16.88 -25.43 10.96
CA VAL A 185 18.13 -24.88 11.55
C VAL A 185 19.32 -25.81 11.33
N ASP A 186 19.22 -27.08 11.75
CA ASP A 186 20.32 -28.03 11.62
C ASP A 186 20.69 -28.34 10.16
N LYS A 187 19.68 -28.43 9.28
CA LYS A 187 19.92 -28.66 7.86
C LYS A 187 20.58 -27.46 7.19
N ALA A 188 20.40 -26.26 7.71
CA ALA A 188 21.04 -25.05 7.16
C ALA A 188 22.58 -25.15 7.21
N GLU A 189 23.14 -25.97 8.08
CA GLU A 189 24.61 -26.21 8.16
C GLU A 189 25.14 -27.07 7.00
N THR A 190 24.28 -27.81 6.29
CA THR A 190 24.68 -28.56 5.10
C THR A 190 24.86 -27.63 3.89
N ALA A 191 25.61 -28.04 2.85
CA ALA A 191 25.82 -27.24 1.66
C ALA A 191 24.49 -26.91 0.94
N GLU A 192 23.58 -27.89 0.80
CA GLU A 192 22.28 -27.72 0.20
C GLU A 192 21.36 -26.83 1.06
N GLY A 193 21.28 -27.12 2.38
CA GLY A 193 20.44 -26.38 3.30
C GLY A 193 20.87 -24.92 3.42
N ARG A 194 22.19 -24.66 3.38
CA ARG A 194 22.76 -23.29 3.35
C ARG A 194 22.24 -22.51 2.16
N ALA A 195 22.29 -23.10 0.94
CA ALA A 195 21.81 -22.43 -0.26
C ALA A 195 20.30 -22.09 -0.17
N LEU A 196 19.50 -23.03 0.36
CA LEU A 196 18.05 -22.82 0.55
C LEU A 196 17.78 -21.77 1.64
N ALA A 197 18.52 -21.79 2.76
CA ALA A 197 18.39 -20.81 3.83
C ALA A 197 18.70 -19.40 3.34
N TRP A 198 19.80 -19.19 2.62
CA TRP A 198 20.16 -17.89 2.06
C TRP A 198 19.17 -17.43 0.99
N LYS A 199 18.68 -18.33 0.14
CA LYS A 199 17.65 -18.01 -0.86
C LYS A 199 16.37 -17.52 -0.17
N ALA A 200 15.83 -18.27 0.78
CA ALA A 200 14.54 -17.94 1.40
C ALA A 200 14.64 -16.81 2.45
N ASN A 201 15.72 -16.81 3.30
CA ASN A 201 15.81 -15.92 4.45
C ASN A 201 16.55 -14.61 4.16
N ALA A 202 17.34 -14.51 3.10
CA ALA A 202 18.08 -13.31 2.73
C ALA A 202 17.65 -12.74 1.38
N GLN A 203 17.74 -13.52 0.28
CA GLN A 203 17.36 -13.05 -1.04
C GLN A 203 15.86 -12.72 -1.14
N GLY A 204 15.00 -13.58 -0.60
CA GLY A 204 13.55 -13.35 -0.61
C GLY A 204 13.15 -12.05 0.07
N PRO A 205 13.52 -11.80 1.34
CA PRO A 205 13.29 -10.52 2.01
C PRO A 205 13.87 -9.31 1.29
N ALA A 206 15.03 -9.43 0.62
CA ALA A 206 15.60 -8.36 -0.19
C ALA A 206 14.72 -8.02 -1.40
N LEU A 207 14.16 -9.02 -2.10
CA LEU A 207 13.24 -8.83 -3.20
C LEU A 207 11.92 -8.19 -2.74
N LEU A 208 11.36 -8.67 -1.62
CA LEU A 208 10.17 -8.07 -1.01
C LEU A 208 10.41 -6.62 -0.58
N ALA A 209 11.54 -6.34 0.07
CA ALA A 209 11.89 -4.98 0.49
C ALA A 209 11.96 -4.02 -0.70
N ARG A 210 12.57 -4.47 -1.82
CA ARG A 210 12.67 -3.68 -3.04
C ARG A 210 11.28 -3.34 -3.60
N VAL A 211 10.44 -4.35 -3.85
CA VAL A 211 9.12 -4.12 -4.43
C VAL A 211 8.21 -3.32 -3.49
N CYS A 212 8.30 -3.54 -2.18
CA CYS A 212 7.56 -2.78 -1.20
C CYS A 212 7.98 -1.30 -1.19
N ALA A 213 9.28 -1.02 -1.33
CA ALA A 213 9.80 0.35 -1.44
C ALA A 213 9.32 1.04 -2.74
N GLU A 214 9.39 0.34 -3.87
CA GLU A 214 8.97 0.85 -5.19
C GLU A 214 7.47 1.20 -5.24
N HIS A 215 6.62 0.44 -4.52
CA HIS A 215 5.16 0.60 -4.54
C HIS A 215 4.57 1.23 -3.27
N ASN A 216 5.42 1.77 -2.38
CA ASN A 216 5.00 2.38 -1.11
C ASN A 216 4.14 1.44 -0.24
N ILE A 217 4.55 0.17 -0.16
CA ILE A 217 3.92 -0.90 0.61
C ILE A 217 4.62 -1.01 1.97
N THR A 218 3.86 -1.27 3.03
CA THR A 218 4.43 -1.58 4.35
C THR A 218 4.86 -3.06 4.39
N LEU A 219 6.13 -3.33 4.68
CA LEU A 219 6.66 -4.68 4.84
C LEU A 219 6.75 -5.05 6.33
N VAL A 220 5.98 -6.04 6.76
CA VAL A 220 6.11 -6.66 8.08
C VAL A 220 6.88 -7.98 7.90
N HIS A 221 8.11 -8.02 8.40
CA HIS A 221 8.99 -9.19 8.27
C HIS A 221 9.15 -9.92 9.61
N VAL A 222 8.88 -11.21 9.59
CA VAL A 222 9.07 -12.04 10.77
C VAL A 222 10.47 -12.65 10.77
N SER A 223 11.24 -12.28 11.76
CA SER A 223 12.60 -12.74 12.00
C SER A 223 12.68 -13.66 13.23
N SER A 224 13.86 -13.85 13.78
CA SER A 224 14.16 -14.76 14.88
C SER A 224 15.18 -14.15 15.82
N ASP A 225 15.18 -14.58 17.08
CA ASP A 225 16.21 -14.33 18.08
C ASP A 225 17.57 -15.00 17.75
N TYR A 226 17.60 -15.99 16.85
CA TYR A 226 18.84 -16.60 16.33
C TYR A 226 19.76 -15.59 15.59
N VAL A 227 19.32 -14.37 15.38
CA VAL A 227 20.19 -13.28 14.89
C VAL A 227 21.17 -12.78 15.96
N PHE A 228 21.00 -13.19 17.21
CA PHE A 228 21.88 -12.94 18.37
C PHE A 228 22.62 -14.17 18.79
N ASP A 229 23.61 -14.02 19.69
CA ASP A 229 24.47 -15.12 20.21
C ASP A 229 23.92 -15.80 21.46
N GLY A 230 22.81 -15.31 22.01
CA GLY A 230 22.21 -15.85 23.24
C GLY A 230 23.01 -15.54 24.50
N SER A 231 23.95 -14.61 24.46
CA SER A 231 24.76 -14.22 25.64
C SER A 231 23.97 -13.35 26.62
N ARG A 232 22.80 -12.85 26.23
CA ARG A 232 21.91 -12.03 27.05
C ARG A 232 20.56 -12.70 27.19
N GLU A 233 19.88 -12.45 28.32
CA GLU A 233 18.51 -12.93 28.56
C GLU A 233 17.46 -12.08 27.83
N LEU A 234 17.72 -10.77 27.72
CA LEU A 234 16.86 -9.82 27.02
C LEU A 234 17.66 -9.10 25.93
N HIS A 235 17.10 -9.06 24.74
CA HIS A 235 17.64 -8.37 23.57
C HIS A 235 16.81 -7.12 23.24
N ASP A 236 17.45 -6.07 22.80
CA ASP A 236 16.80 -4.84 22.30
C ASP A 236 16.98 -4.67 20.79
N GLU A 237 16.23 -3.73 20.21
CA GLU A 237 16.20 -3.51 18.77
C GLU A 237 17.52 -2.93 18.22
N ALA A 238 18.32 -2.30 19.08
CA ALA A 238 19.60 -1.67 18.71
C ALA A 238 20.80 -2.61 18.86
N GLU A 239 20.60 -3.82 19.42
CA GLU A 239 21.68 -4.77 19.61
C GLU A 239 22.27 -5.24 18.28
N ALA A 240 23.60 -5.31 18.23
CA ALA A 240 24.30 -5.80 17.05
C ALA A 240 24.03 -7.28 16.80
N PHE A 241 23.87 -7.66 15.54
CA PHE A 241 23.76 -9.06 15.16
C PHE A 241 25.03 -9.86 15.49
N ALA A 242 24.83 -11.03 16.07
CA ALA A 242 25.90 -11.97 16.43
C ALA A 242 25.49 -13.44 16.19
N PRO A 243 24.94 -13.80 15.01
CA PRO A 243 24.38 -15.11 14.73
C PRO A 243 25.47 -16.20 14.75
N LEU A 244 25.22 -17.30 15.46
CA LEU A 244 26.19 -18.40 15.62
C LEU A 244 26.15 -19.38 14.43
N GLY A 245 24.98 -19.69 13.90
CA GLY A 245 24.78 -20.66 12.81
C GLY A 245 24.29 -20.03 11.49
N VAL A 246 24.29 -20.84 10.43
CA VAL A 246 23.90 -20.42 9.09
C VAL A 246 22.46 -19.93 9.04
N TYR A 247 21.56 -20.57 9.77
CA TYR A 247 20.17 -20.11 9.86
C TYR A 247 20.09 -18.67 10.38
N GLY A 248 20.69 -18.39 11.54
CA GLY A 248 20.73 -17.06 12.13
C GLY A 248 21.41 -16.04 11.21
N GLN A 249 22.53 -16.42 10.57
CA GLN A 249 23.23 -15.56 9.60
C GLN A 249 22.32 -15.18 8.41
N SER A 250 21.59 -16.15 7.86
CA SER A 250 20.66 -15.90 6.76
C SER A 250 19.47 -15.00 7.17
N LYS A 251 18.95 -15.18 8.40
CA LYS A 251 17.90 -14.31 8.96
C LYS A 251 18.41 -12.89 9.20
N ALA A 252 19.59 -12.73 9.80
CA ALA A 252 20.21 -11.42 10.02
C ALA A 252 20.46 -10.66 8.70
N ALA A 253 20.91 -11.37 7.65
CA ALA A 253 21.07 -10.80 6.33
C ALA A 253 19.72 -10.33 5.73
N GLY A 254 18.64 -11.08 5.97
CA GLY A 254 17.27 -10.69 5.60
C GLY A 254 16.81 -9.45 6.34
N ASP A 255 17.02 -9.38 7.66
CA ASP A 255 16.71 -8.21 8.48
C ASP A 255 17.40 -6.94 7.93
N ILE A 256 18.70 -7.02 7.64
CA ILE A 256 19.47 -5.92 7.05
C ILE A 256 18.85 -5.50 5.69
N ALA A 257 18.50 -6.48 4.85
CA ALA A 257 17.90 -6.17 3.55
C ALA A 257 16.54 -5.47 3.67
N VAL A 258 15.72 -5.87 4.65
CA VAL A 258 14.39 -5.28 4.91
C VAL A 258 14.48 -3.81 5.32
N THR A 259 15.56 -3.37 5.98
CA THR A 259 15.74 -1.94 6.34
C THR A 259 15.84 -1.00 5.14
N ASN A 260 16.07 -1.51 3.92
CA ASN A 260 16.00 -0.71 2.70
C ASN A 260 14.57 -0.35 2.27
N CYS A 261 13.55 -0.99 2.85
CA CYS A 261 12.16 -0.58 2.66
C CYS A 261 11.83 0.54 3.66
N PRO A 262 11.47 1.76 3.21
CA PRO A 262 11.21 2.89 4.12
C PRO A 262 10.08 2.64 5.13
N ARG A 263 9.13 1.79 4.75
CA ARG A 263 7.97 1.42 5.57
C ARG A 263 8.07 -0.05 5.94
N HIS A 264 8.80 -0.35 7.02
CA HIS A 264 8.97 -1.72 7.45
C HIS A 264 8.81 -1.89 8.97
N TYR A 265 8.51 -3.12 9.35
CA TYR A 265 8.59 -3.63 10.73
C TYR A 265 9.31 -4.97 10.67
N ILE A 266 10.23 -5.20 11.61
CA ILE A 266 10.93 -6.47 11.80
C ILE A 266 10.51 -7.00 13.17
N LEU A 267 9.85 -8.17 13.18
CA LEU A 267 9.37 -8.82 14.39
C LEU A 267 10.27 -10.01 14.67
N ARG A 268 11.12 -9.92 15.71
CA ARG A 268 11.99 -11.01 16.16
C ARG A 268 11.29 -11.80 17.26
N SER A 269 11.25 -13.10 17.09
CA SER A 269 10.61 -14.02 18.03
C SER A 269 11.47 -15.25 18.22
N SER A 270 11.37 -15.88 19.39
CA SER A 270 11.94 -17.19 19.69
C SER A 270 11.08 -18.31 19.12
#